data_d585f565e9184fe7acf01ae35876aa1f
#
_entry.id   d585f565e9184fe7acf01ae35876aa1f
#
_cell.length_a   1.000
_cell.length_b   1.000
_cell.length_c   1.000
_cell.angle_alpha   90.00
_cell.angle_beta   90.00
_cell.angle_gamma   90.00
#
_symmetry.space_group_name_H-M   'P 1'
#
loop_
_entity.id
_entity.type
_entity.pdbx_description
1 polymer ?
#
loop_
_entity_poly.entity_id
_entity_poly.type
_entity_poly.pdbx_seq_one_letter_code
_entity_poly.pdbx_strand_id
1 'polypeptide(L)'
;PADVEFLSFDDELNGALEGFDVAINAGDAGTAYSGGKCWNNPDLEAKVREWVYNGGGLIGVGEPSAYLKNGRYFVLSDVFGVDKELGFTLSTDKYNLEKVSGHFILEDAKAPLDYGEGMKSIYAKPDTSVLDICGQDVFMAVNDYGKGRAFYMAGLPYNIQNERILYRACHYVAHKEKLLKRWYCDDTAGTGEYYPQS
;
A
#
# COMPACT_ATOMS: atom_id res chain seq x y z
N PRO A 1 20.49 0.56 -1.27
CA PRO A 1 19.83 -0.13 -0.17
C PRO A 1 18.89 0.84 0.51
N ALA A 2 17.72 0.38 0.98
CA ALA A 2 16.85 1.16 1.81
C ALA A 2 17.24 0.91 3.28
N ASP A 3 17.28 1.97 4.07
CA ASP A 3 17.37 1.83 5.52
C ASP A 3 15.97 1.57 6.04
N VAL A 4 15.81 0.51 6.84
CA VAL A 4 14.50 0.09 7.37
C VAL A 4 14.56 0.13 8.89
N GLU A 5 13.60 0.81 9.48
CA GLU A 5 13.39 0.87 10.92
C GLU A 5 11.98 0.44 11.28
N PHE A 6 11.83 -0.17 12.45
CA PHE A 6 10.53 -0.51 13.01
C PHE A 6 10.13 0.57 14.00
N LEU A 7 9.01 1.22 13.73
CA LEU A 7 8.42 2.22 14.60
C LEU A 7 7.24 1.63 15.39
N SER A 8 7.12 2.02 16.64
CA SER A 8 5.89 1.84 17.39
C SER A 8 4.90 2.96 17.05
N PHE A 9 3.61 2.76 17.33
CA PHE A 9 2.60 3.81 17.18
C PHE A 9 2.83 4.99 18.13
N ASP A 10 3.53 4.76 19.24
CA ASP A 10 3.94 5.85 20.14
C ASP A 10 5.07 6.69 19.51
N ASP A 11 5.99 6.09 18.75
CA ASP A 11 7.02 6.82 18.00
C ASP A 11 6.37 7.68 16.91
N GLU A 12 5.35 7.15 16.21
CA GLU A 12 4.58 7.91 15.22
C GLU A 12 3.87 9.12 15.86
N LEU A 13 3.26 8.94 17.04
CA LEU A 13 2.66 10.02 17.81
C LEU A 13 3.68 11.08 18.22
N ASN A 14 4.93 10.70 18.45
CA ASN A 14 6.02 11.60 18.80
C ASN A 14 6.72 12.24 17.59
N GLY A 15 6.22 12.01 16.38
CA GLY A 15 6.69 12.66 15.15
C GLY A 15 7.83 11.94 14.43
N ALA A 16 8.07 10.66 14.75
CA ALA A 16 9.14 9.89 14.10
C ALA A 16 8.95 9.77 12.56
N LEU A 17 7.70 9.82 12.05
CA LEU A 17 7.42 9.74 10.62
C LEU A 17 8.11 10.84 9.80
N GLU A 18 8.40 12.00 10.37
CA GLU A 18 9.07 13.11 9.67
C GLU A 18 10.48 12.74 9.18
N GLY A 19 11.10 11.70 9.76
CA GLY A 19 12.41 11.19 9.35
C GLY A 19 12.39 10.22 8.17
N PHE A 20 11.20 9.83 7.69
CA PHE A 20 11.06 8.78 6.69
C PHE A 20 10.38 9.26 5.40
N ASP A 21 10.78 8.68 4.28
CA ASP A 21 10.11 8.90 2.99
C ASP A 21 8.85 8.02 2.84
N VAL A 22 8.88 6.82 3.44
CA VAL A 22 7.84 5.80 3.30
C VAL A 22 7.57 5.12 4.64
N ALA A 23 6.30 4.93 4.96
CA ALA A 23 5.86 4.07 6.05
C ALA A 23 5.06 2.89 5.48
N ILE A 24 5.20 1.72 6.09
CA ILE A 24 4.48 0.51 5.71
C ILE A 24 3.65 0.03 6.91
N ASN A 25 2.34 -0.01 6.73
CA ASN A 25 1.40 -0.57 7.69
C ASN A 25 0.83 -1.87 7.10
N ALA A 26 1.17 -3.01 7.68
CA ALA A 26 0.90 -4.31 7.10
C ALA A 26 0.41 -5.33 8.12
N GLY A 27 -0.27 -6.36 7.65
CA GLY A 27 -0.70 -7.52 8.42
C GLY A 27 -2.20 -7.58 8.63
N ASP A 28 -2.63 -8.62 9.38
CA ASP A 28 -4.03 -8.86 9.70
C ASP A 28 -4.53 -7.86 10.76
N ALA A 29 -5.84 -7.66 10.80
CA ALA A 29 -6.48 -6.76 11.76
C ALA A 29 -6.11 -7.11 13.20
N GLY A 30 -5.77 -6.07 13.96
CA GLY A 30 -5.46 -6.22 15.38
C GLY A 30 -4.08 -6.77 15.71
N THR A 31 -3.23 -6.99 14.71
CA THR A 31 -1.82 -7.34 14.94
C THR A 31 -1.01 -6.12 15.39
N ALA A 32 0.18 -6.36 15.94
CA ALA A 32 1.10 -5.29 16.33
C ALA A 32 1.49 -4.38 15.15
N TYR A 33 1.52 -4.93 13.95
CA TYR A 33 1.92 -4.21 12.74
C TYR A 33 0.78 -3.43 12.10
N SER A 34 -0.45 -3.93 12.14
CA SER A 34 -1.63 -3.22 11.62
C SER A 34 -2.21 -2.22 12.61
N GLY A 35 -1.96 -2.39 13.91
CA GLY A 35 -2.24 -1.45 14.98
C GLY A 35 -3.56 -1.65 15.73
N GLY A 36 -4.57 -2.24 15.15
CA GLY A 36 -5.84 -2.52 15.81
C GLY A 36 -6.38 -1.35 16.64
N LYS A 37 -6.48 -1.52 17.97
CA LYS A 37 -7.01 -0.48 18.89
C LYS A 37 -6.21 0.83 18.91
N CYS A 38 -4.96 0.84 18.48
CA CYS A 38 -4.17 2.07 18.40
C CYS A 38 -4.86 3.10 17.49
N TRP A 39 -5.56 2.63 16.46
CA TRP A 39 -6.32 3.46 15.53
C TRP A 39 -7.59 4.10 16.12
N ASN A 40 -7.93 3.82 17.38
CA ASN A 40 -8.96 4.59 18.08
C ASN A 40 -8.45 5.94 18.59
N ASN A 41 -7.14 6.18 18.52
CA ASN A 41 -6.52 7.43 18.92
C ASN A 41 -6.63 8.48 17.79
N PRO A 42 -7.38 9.57 17.96
CA PRO A 42 -7.56 10.57 16.91
C PRO A 42 -6.27 11.35 16.60
N ASP A 43 -5.35 11.46 17.56
CA ASP A 43 -4.08 12.16 17.35
C ASP A 43 -3.17 11.35 16.42
N LEU A 44 -3.15 10.02 16.57
CA LEU A 44 -2.43 9.13 15.65
C LEU A 44 -2.98 9.25 14.23
N GLU A 45 -4.31 9.18 14.09
CA GLU A 45 -4.96 9.34 12.79
C GLU A 45 -4.62 10.68 12.13
N ALA A 46 -4.67 11.75 12.92
CA ALA A 46 -4.38 13.10 12.43
C ALA A 46 -2.91 13.23 11.98
N LYS A 47 -1.98 12.73 12.78
CA LYS A 47 -0.55 12.79 12.46
C LYS A 47 -0.18 12.01 11.19
N VAL A 48 -0.68 10.78 11.05
CA VAL A 48 -0.40 10.00 9.84
C VAL A 48 -1.01 10.66 8.61
N ARG A 49 -2.26 11.17 8.70
CA ARG A 49 -2.88 11.92 7.60
C ARG A 49 -2.10 13.18 7.24
N GLU A 50 -1.68 13.95 8.24
CA GLU A 50 -0.91 15.18 8.03
C GLU A 50 0.43 14.89 7.37
N TRP A 51 1.12 13.84 7.83
CA TRP A 51 2.39 13.43 7.23
C TRP A 51 2.24 13.02 5.77
N VAL A 52 1.24 12.19 5.44
CA VAL A 52 0.97 11.84 4.02
C VAL A 52 0.55 13.07 3.24
N TYR A 53 -0.36 13.90 3.78
CA TYR A 53 -0.82 15.11 3.10
C TYR A 53 0.33 16.07 2.73
N ASN A 54 1.37 16.11 3.54
CA ASN A 54 2.56 16.93 3.33
C ASN A 54 3.61 16.30 2.40
N GLY A 55 3.41 15.05 1.95
CA GLY A 55 4.27 14.41 0.96
C GLY A 55 4.83 13.06 1.34
N GLY A 56 4.51 12.55 2.52
CA GLY A 56 4.89 11.20 2.95
C GLY A 56 4.25 10.11 2.10
N GLY A 57 4.94 9.00 1.92
CA GLY A 57 4.46 7.82 1.19
C GLY A 57 3.94 6.74 2.12
N LEU A 58 2.69 6.31 1.97
CA LEU A 58 2.11 5.27 2.82
C LEU A 58 1.80 4.00 2.02
N ILE A 59 2.29 2.85 2.51
CA ILE A 59 1.99 1.54 1.94
C ILE A 59 1.14 0.74 2.92
N GLY A 60 0.01 0.22 2.45
CA GLY A 60 -0.87 -0.67 3.18
C GLY A 60 -0.88 -2.07 2.58
N VAL A 61 -0.72 -3.10 3.42
CA VAL A 61 -0.79 -4.50 2.99
C VAL A 61 -1.75 -5.28 3.89
N GLY A 62 -2.67 -6.02 3.28
CA GLY A 62 -3.65 -6.82 4.00
C GLY A 62 -4.75 -5.97 4.63
N GLU A 63 -4.74 -5.81 5.93
CA GLU A 63 -5.71 -5.02 6.70
C GLU A 63 -5.07 -3.80 7.38
N PRO A 64 -4.48 -2.87 6.62
CA PRO A 64 -3.81 -1.70 7.19
C PRO A 64 -4.82 -0.79 7.90
N SER A 65 -4.44 -0.23 9.04
CA SER A 65 -5.29 0.64 9.86
C SER A 65 -6.67 0.05 10.20
N ALA A 66 -6.79 -1.27 10.26
CA ALA A 66 -8.05 -1.94 10.48
C ALA A 66 -8.55 -1.74 11.93
N TYR A 67 -9.58 -0.92 12.06
CA TYR A 67 -10.34 -0.70 13.29
C TYR A 67 -11.71 -0.14 12.94
N LEU A 68 -12.76 -0.91 13.20
CA LEU A 68 -14.12 -0.48 12.87
C LEU A 68 -14.50 0.81 13.60
N LYS A 69 -14.57 1.91 12.88
CA LYS A 69 -14.87 3.24 13.42
C LYS A 69 -15.69 4.04 12.40
N ASN A 70 -16.80 4.60 12.86
CA ASN A 70 -17.67 5.46 12.05
C ASN A 70 -18.12 4.81 10.72
N GLY A 71 -18.39 3.50 10.73
CA GLY A 71 -18.83 2.74 9.55
C GLY A 71 -17.73 2.45 8.52
N ARG A 72 -16.47 2.71 8.86
CA ARG A 72 -15.29 2.36 8.06
C ARG A 72 -14.52 1.25 8.73
N TYR A 73 -13.96 0.36 7.93
CA TYR A 73 -13.10 -0.72 8.42
C TYR A 73 -11.62 -0.29 8.46
N PHE A 74 -11.14 0.35 7.40
CA PHE A 74 -9.83 0.99 7.41
C PHE A 74 -9.98 2.43 7.89
N VAL A 75 -9.40 2.74 9.04
CA VAL A 75 -9.45 4.09 9.60
C VAL A 75 -8.85 5.12 8.63
N LEU A 76 -7.79 4.74 7.92
CA LEU A 76 -7.14 5.55 6.88
C LEU A 76 -7.66 5.25 5.46
N SER A 77 -8.93 4.83 5.33
CA SER A 77 -9.53 4.51 4.02
C SER A 77 -9.52 5.68 3.04
N ASP A 78 -9.53 6.91 3.52
CA ASP A 78 -9.41 8.13 2.73
C ASP A 78 -7.99 8.32 2.19
N VAL A 79 -6.98 7.92 2.94
CA VAL A 79 -5.57 7.96 2.51
C VAL A 79 -5.28 6.86 1.51
N PHE A 80 -5.67 5.61 1.82
CA PHE A 80 -5.44 4.46 0.93
C PHE A 80 -6.32 4.47 -0.33
N GLY A 81 -7.44 5.19 -0.32
CA GLY A 81 -8.42 5.16 -1.40
C GLY A 81 -9.26 3.87 -1.46
N VAL A 82 -9.12 2.99 -0.48
CA VAL A 82 -9.86 1.72 -0.40
C VAL A 82 -10.46 1.51 0.98
N ASP A 83 -11.51 0.69 1.06
CA ASP A 83 -12.08 0.24 2.33
C ASP A 83 -12.69 -1.15 2.16
N LYS A 84 -12.99 -1.80 3.27
CA LYS A 84 -13.62 -3.12 3.29
C LYS A 84 -15.14 -3.00 3.38
N GLU A 85 -15.85 -3.74 2.53
CA GLU A 85 -17.30 -3.85 2.57
C GLU A 85 -17.75 -4.61 3.81
N LEU A 86 -18.62 -3.99 4.58
CA LEU A 86 -19.15 -4.53 5.84
C LEU A 86 -20.62 -4.92 5.76
N GLY A 87 -21.20 -4.90 4.55
CA GLY A 87 -22.62 -5.19 4.32
C GLY A 87 -23.55 -4.00 4.60
N PHE A 88 -23.03 -2.84 4.95
CA PHE A 88 -23.82 -1.63 5.23
C PHE A 88 -23.80 -0.61 4.10
N THR A 89 -22.94 -0.80 3.10
CA THR A 89 -22.78 0.15 2.00
C THR A 89 -23.65 -0.28 0.84
N LEU A 90 -24.59 0.57 0.46
CA LEU A 90 -25.49 0.37 -0.68
C LEU A 90 -25.03 1.12 -1.94
N SER A 91 -23.84 1.74 -1.91
CA SER A 91 -23.32 2.48 -3.05
C SER A 91 -22.89 1.56 -4.19
N THR A 92 -23.32 1.89 -5.40
CA THR A 92 -22.86 1.22 -6.62
C THR A 92 -21.46 1.66 -7.03
N ASP A 93 -20.99 2.80 -6.54
CA ASP A 93 -19.68 3.37 -6.89
C ASP A 93 -18.52 2.48 -6.42
N LYS A 94 -18.73 1.71 -5.35
CA LYS A 94 -17.76 0.72 -4.86
C LYS A 94 -17.46 -0.42 -5.84
N TYR A 95 -18.25 -0.56 -6.88
CA TYR A 95 -18.04 -1.57 -7.92
C TYR A 95 -17.41 -1.00 -9.19
N ASN A 96 -16.91 0.23 -9.15
CA ASN A 96 -16.10 0.74 -10.24
C ASN A 96 -14.74 0.05 -10.21
N LEU A 97 -14.54 -0.88 -11.15
CA LEU A 97 -13.36 -1.74 -11.26
C LEU A 97 -12.56 -1.45 -12.52
N GLU A 98 -12.62 -0.23 -13.01
CA GLU A 98 -11.82 0.16 -14.17
C GLU A 98 -10.33 0.20 -13.79
N LYS A 99 -9.56 -0.73 -14.39
CA LYS A 99 -8.12 -0.83 -14.13
C LYS A 99 -7.34 0.20 -14.93
N VAL A 100 -6.42 0.86 -14.27
CA VAL A 100 -5.41 1.70 -14.92
C VAL A 100 -4.38 0.80 -15.62
N SER A 101 -4.11 1.05 -16.90
CA SER A 101 -3.09 0.34 -17.66
C SER A 101 -1.75 1.06 -17.62
N GLY A 102 -0.65 0.29 -17.62
CA GLY A 102 0.70 0.85 -17.79
C GLY A 102 1.23 1.62 -16.60
N HIS A 103 0.79 1.28 -15.38
CA HIS A 103 1.27 1.96 -14.18
C HIS A 103 2.70 1.55 -13.81
N PHE A 104 3.50 2.53 -13.37
CA PHE A 104 4.91 2.36 -12.97
C PHE A 104 5.14 1.16 -12.05
N ILE A 105 4.29 0.94 -11.06
CA ILE A 105 4.44 -0.18 -10.10
C ILE A 105 4.40 -1.54 -10.79
N LEU A 106 3.67 -1.67 -11.90
CA LEU A 106 3.43 -2.94 -12.60
C LEU A 106 4.27 -3.12 -13.87
N GLU A 107 5.15 -2.19 -14.22
CA GLU A 107 5.92 -2.26 -15.48
C GLU A 107 6.72 -3.57 -15.66
N ASP A 108 7.25 -4.11 -14.55
CA ASP A 108 8.05 -5.35 -14.56
C ASP A 108 7.25 -6.57 -14.06
N ALA A 109 5.96 -6.40 -13.78
CA ALA A 109 5.11 -7.46 -13.29
C ALA A 109 4.44 -8.24 -14.42
N LYS A 110 4.34 -9.56 -14.25
CA LYS A 110 3.65 -10.45 -15.19
C LYS A 110 2.43 -11.04 -14.51
N ALA A 111 1.27 -10.91 -15.14
CA ALA A 111 0.06 -11.58 -14.67
C ALA A 111 0.13 -13.11 -14.87
N PRO A 112 -0.53 -13.91 -14.00
CA PRO A 112 -1.27 -13.47 -12.83
C PRO A 112 -0.36 -13.03 -11.69
N LEU A 113 -0.83 -12.03 -10.90
CA LEU A 113 -0.15 -11.63 -9.68
C LEU A 113 -0.54 -12.56 -8.54
N ASP A 114 0.37 -12.76 -7.58
CA ASP A 114 0.16 -13.61 -6.42
C ASP A 114 -0.09 -12.75 -5.17
N TYR A 115 -1.26 -12.88 -4.60
CA TYR A 115 -1.66 -12.20 -3.38
C TYR A 115 -1.81 -13.15 -2.19
N GLY A 116 -1.47 -14.45 -2.37
CA GLY A 116 -1.82 -15.49 -1.42
C GLY A 116 -3.33 -15.65 -1.30
N GLU A 117 -3.86 -15.73 -0.09
CA GLU A 117 -5.31 -15.70 0.11
C GLU A 117 -5.90 -14.31 -0.17
N GLY A 118 -5.10 -13.26 0.03
CA GLY A 118 -5.47 -11.87 -0.17
C GLY A 118 -6.68 -11.42 0.66
N MET A 119 -6.83 -10.12 0.83
CA MET A 119 -8.04 -9.59 1.47
C MET A 119 -9.20 -9.57 0.50
N LYS A 120 -10.37 -9.97 0.98
CA LYS A 120 -11.63 -9.98 0.23
C LYS A 120 -12.54 -8.84 0.64
N SER A 121 -13.51 -8.55 -0.20
CA SER A 121 -14.52 -7.52 0.02
C SER A 121 -13.93 -6.11 0.09
N ILE A 122 -12.81 -5.87 -0.58
CA ILE A 122 -12.20 -4.55 -0.68
C ILE A 122 -12.77 -3.82 -1.90
N TYR A 123 -13.16 -2.57 -1.71
CA TYR A 123 -13.63 -1.70 -2.78
C TYR A 123 -12.80 -0.41 -2.85
N ALA A 124 -12.68 0.15 -4.06
CA ALA A 124 -12.04 1.45 -4.27
C ALA A 124 -13.05 2.58 -4.05
N LYS A 125 -12.56 3.68 -3.51
CA LYS A 125 -13.29 4.96 -3.47
C LYS A 125 -13.26 5.64 -4.84
N PRO A 126 -14.16 6.62 -5.09
CA PRO A 126 -14.07 7.48 -6.25
C PRO A 126 -12.66 8.00 -6.47
N ASP A 127 -12.11 8.45 -7.37
CA ASP A 127 -10.77 9.05 -7.57
C ASP A 127 -9.55 8.13 -7.29
N THR A 128 -9.77 6.91 -6.81
CA THR A 128 -8.70 5.94 -6.58
C THR A 128 -8.33 5.23 -7.87
N SER A 129 -7.05 5.14 -8.17
CA SER A 129 -6.54 4.38 -9.32
C SER A 129 -6.40 2.90 -8.97
N VAL A 130 -7.26 2.07 -9.55
CA VAL A 130 -7.24 0.62 -9.35
C VAL A 130 -6.21 0.00 -10.29
N LEU A 131 -5.24 -0.73 -9.73
CA LEU A 131 -4.17 -1.38 -10.50
C LEU A 131 -4.46 -2.85 -10.79
N ASP A 132 -5.10 -3.56 -9.86
CA ASP A 132 -5.50 -4.94 -10.06
C ASP A 132 -6.74 -5.32 -9.27
N ILE A 133 -7.49 -6.31 -9.81
CA ILE A 133 -8.74 -6.82 -9.26
C ILE A 133 -8.77 -8.34 -9.30
N CYS A 134 -9.49 -8.94 -8.36
CA CYS A 134 -9.84 -10.35 -8.39
C CYS A 134 -11.35 -10.49 -8.16
N GLY A 135 -12.08 -10.90 -9.22
CA GLY A 135 -13.55 -10.88 -9.18
C GLY A 135 -14.12 -9.47 -9.08
N GLN A 136 -14.71 -9.14 -7.94
CA GLN A 136 -15.24 -7.81 -7.62
C GLN A 136 -14.41 -7.07 -6.56
N ASP A 137 -13.32 -7.68 -6.12
CA ASP A 137 -12.48 -7.14 -5.07
C ASP A 137 -11.27 -6.41 -5.65
N VAL A 138 -10.96 -5.26 -5.09
CA VAL A 138 -9.75 -4.50 -5.40
C VAL A 138 -8.58 -5.14 -4.67
N PHE A 139 -7.60 -5.63 -5.43
CA PHE A 139 -6.42 -6.27 -4.85
C PHE A 139 -5.19 -5.37 -4.85
N MET A 140 -5.18 -4.35 -5.71
CA MET A 140 -4.11 -3.36 -5.72
C MET A 140 -4.64 -2.00 -6.17
N ALA A 141 -4.26 -0.96 -5.46
CA ALA A 141 -4.67 0.41 -5.78
C ALA A 141 -3.63 1.43 -5.35
N VAL A 142 -3.67 2.61 -5.96
CA VAL A 142 -2.93 3.80 -5.53
C VAL A 142 -3.88 4.97 -5.39
N ASN A 143 -3.55 5.85 -4.47
CA ASN A 143 -4.34 7.05 -4.20
C ASN A 143 -3.41 8.24 -3.93
N ASP A 144 -3.74 9.39 -4.48
CA ASP A 144 -3.09 10.64 -4.13
C ASP A 144 -3.79 11.27 -2.92
N TYR A 145 -3.04 11.70 -1.93
CA TYR A 145 -3.57 12.34 -0.73
C TYR A 145 -2.76 13.60 -0.39
N GLY A 146 -3.31 14.75 -0.73
CA GLY A 146 -2.56 16.00 -0.65
C GLY A 146 -1.36 16.01 -1.58
N LYS A 147 -0.15 16.12 -1.02
CA LYS A 147 1.12 16.04 -1.77
C LYS A 147 1.71 14.63 -1.75
N GLY A 148 1.22 13.75 -0.88
CA GLY A 148 1.70 12.39 -0.73
C GLY A 148 0.90 11.39 -1.54
N ARG A 149 1.35 10.16 -1.49
CA ARG A 149 0.73 9.03 -2.19
C ARG A 149 0.58 7.83 -1.26
N ALA A 150 -0.47 7.08 -1.48
CA ALA A 150 -0.64 5.79 -0.83
C ALA A 150 -0.72 4.66 -1.86
N PHE A 151 -0.27 3.48 -1.46
CA PHE A 151 -0.37 2.23 -2.20
C PHE A 151 -1.02 1.19 -1.29
N TYR A 152 -1.96 0.44 -1.83
CA TYR A 152 -2.63 -0.68 -1.18
C TYR A 152 -2.43 -1.97 -1.96
N MET A 153 -2.18 -3.07 -1.23
CA MET A 153 -2.10 -4.42 -1.77
C MET A 153 -2.79 -5.40 -0.82
N ALA A 154 -3.71 -6.21 -1.35
CA ALA A 154 -4.55 -7.12 -0.55
C ALA A 154 -3.80 -8.26 0.14
N GLY A 155 -2.60 -8.57 -0.30
CA GLY A 155 -1.70 -9.56 0.26
C GLY A 155 -0.34 -9.51 -0.42
N LEU A 156 0.70 -9.90 0.30
CA LEU A 156 2.08 -9.81 -0.18
C LEU A 156 2.86 -11.09 0.20
N PRO A 157 2.52 -12.27 -0.36
CA PRO A 157 3.32 -13.47 -0.15
C PRO A 157 4.73 -13.28 -0.71
N TYR A 158 5.71 -13.89 -0.04
CA TYR A 158 7.11 -13.75 -0.45
C TYR A 158 7.38 -14.45 -1.77
N ASN A 159 7.67 -13.68 -2.79
CA ASN A 159 8.20 -14.12 -4.07
C ASN A 159 8.90 -12.95 -4.79
N ILE A 160 9.74 -13.27 -5.77
CA ILE A 160 10.56 -12.27 -6.49
C ILE A 160 9.69 -11.18 -7.15
N GLN A 161 8.54 -11.54 -7.69
CA GLN A 161 7.67 -10.57 -8.35
C GLN A 161 7.07 -9.59 -7.35
N ASN A 162 6.59 -10.07 -6.20
CA ASN A 162 6.03 -9.23 -5.15
C ASN A 162 7.11 -8.34 -4.50
N GLU A 163 8.33 -8.82 -4.37
CA GLU A 163 9.46 -8.00 -3.92
C GLU A 163 9.70 -6.82 -4.87
N ARG A 164 9.66 -7.07 -6.18
CA ARG A 164 9.79 -6.01 -7.19
C ARG A 164 8.62 -5.03 -7.14
N ILE A 165 7.39 -5.51 -6.99
CA ILE A 165 6.21 -4.66 -6.85
C ILE A 165 6.35 -3.76 -5.62
N LEU A 166 6.72 -4.31 -4.46
CA LEU A 166 6.92 -3.54 -3.23
C LEU A 166 8.03 -2.50 -3.39
N TYR A 167 9.15 -2.89 -4.00
CA TYR A 167 10.26 -1.97 -4.24
C TYR A 167 9.86 -0.81 -5.15
N ARG A 168 9.10 -1.06 -6.21
CA ARG A 168 8.55 -0.03 -7.08
C ARG A 168 7.50 0.82 -6.37
N ALA A 169 6.65 0.20 -5.54
CA ALA A 169 5.68 0.93 -4.74
C ALA A 169 6.36 1.93 -3.78
N CYS A 170 7.46 1.52 -3.12
CA CYS A 170 8.25 2.43 -2.29
C CYS A 170 8.77 3.64 -3.09
N HIS A 171 9.30 3.43 -4.30
CA HIS A 171 9.76 4.54 -5.14
C HIS A 171 8.62 5.43 -5.60
N TYR A 172 7.46 4.84 -5.92
CA TYR A 172 6.28 5.57 -6.36
C TYR A 172 5.71 6.46 -5.25
N VAL A 173 5.48 5.90 -4.06
CA VAL A 173 4.89 6.68 -2.98
C VAL A 173 5.85 7.73 -2.42
N ALA A 174 7.15 7.51 -2.55
CA ALA A 174 8.20 8.48 -2.19
C ALA A 174 8.47 9.55 -3.27
N HIS A 175 7.76 9.53 -4.42
CA HIS A 175 8.04 10.40 -5.58
C HIS A 175 9.47 10.26 -6.13
N LYS A 176 10.05 9.06 -6.02
CA LYS A 176 11.43 8.75 -6.40
C LYS A 176 11.53 7.77 -7.59
N GLU A 177 10.52 7.71 -8.46
CA GLU A 177 10.48 6.79 -9.60
C GLU A 177 11.72 6.89 -10.50
N LYS A 178 12.23 8.12 -10.69
CA LYS A 178 13.43 8.38 -11.51
C LYS A 178 14.72 7.83 -10.90
N LEU A 179 14.72 7.51 -9.61
CA LEU A 179 15.87 6.94 -8.93
C LEU A 179 15.89 5.42 -8.98
N LEU A 180 14.81 4.79 -9.50
CA LEU A 180 14.75 3.36 -9.65
C LEU A 180 15.83 2.88 -10.61
N LYS A 181 16.79 2.13 -10.10
CA LYS A 181 17.76 1.42 -10.95
C LYS A 181 17.15 0.10 -11.38
N ARG A 182 17.08 -0.14 -12.69
CA ARG A 182 16.67 -1.44 -13.23
C ARG A 182 17.76 -2.47 -12.95
N TRP A 183 17.35 -3.56 -12.33
CA TRP A 183 18.21 -4.72 -12.13
C TRP A 183 17.78 -5.78 -13.14
N TYR A 184 18.75 -6.35 -13.86
CA TYR A 184 18.51 -7.52 -14.67
C TYR A 184 19.12 -8.72 -13.96
N CYS A 185 18.34 -9.79 -13.81
CA CYS A 185 18.86 -11.08 -13.45
C CYS A 185 19.25 -11.78 -14.77
N ASP A 186 20.49 -12.11 -14.93
CA ASP A 186 20.93 -12.93 -16.05
C ASP A 186 20.72 -14.40 -15.69
N ASP A 187 19.59 -14.96 -16.11
CA ASP A 187 19.25 -16.36 -15.89
C ASP A 187 20.13 -17.31 -16.70
N THR A 188 20.96 -16.81 -17.63
CA THR A 188 21.77 -17.67 -18.50
C THR A 188 22.97 -18.31 -17.79
N ALA A 189 23.40 -17.73 -16.67
CA ALA A 189 24.56 -18.23 -15.93
C ALA A 189 24.20 -19.08 -14.69
N GLY A 190 22.95 -19.16 -14.27
CA GLY A 190 22.52 -19.91 -13.09
C GLY A 190 23.10 -19.42 -11.76
N THR A 191 23.72 -18.23 -11.75
CA THR A 191 24.43 -17.68 -10.59
C THR A 191 23.62 -16.63 -9.81
N GLY A 192 22.46 -16.22 -10.33
CA GLY A 192 21.61 -15.23 -9.67
C GLY A 192 22.26 -13.86 -9.43
N GLU A 193 23.27 -13.51 -10.22
CA GLU A 193 23.91 -12.21 -10.10
C GLU A 193 23.07 -11.10 -10.73
N TYR A 194 22.85 -10.04 -9.96
CA TYR A 194 22.12 -8.85 -10.38
C TYR A 194 23.12 -7.78 -10.86
N TYR A 195 22.97 -7.33 -12.10
CA TYR A 195 23.79 -6.24 -12.64
C TYR A 195 22.97 -4.94 -12.72
N PRO A 196 23.46 -3.82 -12.16
CA PRO A 196 22.83 -2.52 -12.38
C PRO A 196 23.08 -2.10 -13.82
N GLN A 197 22.03 -1.71 -14.55
CA GLN A 197 22.20 -1.05 -15.83
C GLN A 197 22.45 0.45 -15.62
N SER A 198 23.53 0.93 -16.18
CA SER A 198 23.93 2.35 -16.23
C SER A 198 23.05 3.16 -17.18
#